data_fc4243c7f2624ba9ee9597814b185dae
#
_entry.id   fc4243c7f2624ba9ee9597814b185dae
#
_cell.length_a   1.000
_cell.length_b   1.000
_cell.length_c   1.000
_cell.angle_alpha   90.00
_cell.angle_beta   90.00
_cell.angle_gamma   90.00
#
_symmetry.space_group_name_H-M   'P 1'
#
loop_
_entity.id
_entity.type
_entity.pdbx_description
1 polymer ?
#
loop_
_entity_poly.entity_id
_entity_poly.type
_entity_poly.pdbx_seq_one_letter_code
_entity_poly.pdbx_strand_id
1 'polypeptide(L)'
;MPFDPELDKAPQLLARAAGAAGAGPDLTQGGGGNVSIKLGAERMLVKASGARLRDVTPAGGYALVNYGNIRRRIAVGPGGENEFSEFICAQVLPVKGLAPSRPSIETGFHALLNTVVIHTHSVYANILNMSVEGHALGREMFPGAEFVPYKSPGPQLCSAMSDKARASGPQIFFLANHGLAVAHSGVEGALELNARVNNTIRRGLSLPLYPEVKPSAGLSTHNTACLARYGSGFILENILSPDQALYCGPESLDGKGEMVAVNEVLTALFYILDCLNALKFTPRFLTRSEVSYFDTMKSGRYSRK
;
A
#
# COMPACT_ATOMS: atom_id res chain seq x y z
N MET A 1 -11.88 -14.39 28.70
CA MET A 1 -11.03 -13.22 28.85
C MET A 1 -11.88 -12.09 29.40
N PRO A 2 -11.36 -11.20 30.26
CA PRO A 2 -12.11 -10.05 30.72
C PRO A 2 -12.53 -9.19 29.51
N PHE A 3 -13.64 -8.51 29.67
CA PHE A 3 -14.17 -7.53 28.70
C PHE A 3 -13.11 -6.44 28.43
N ASP A 4 -12.77 -6.23 27.16
CA ASP A 4 -11.81 -5.22 26.72
C ASP A 4 -12.52 -4.21 25.80
N PRO A 5 -12.95 -3.06 26.35
CA PRO A 5 -13.75 -2.10 25.60
C PRO A 5 -13.02 -1.46 24.41
N GLU A 6 -11.68 -1.46 24.39
CA GLU A 6 -10.90 -1.01 23.23
C GLU A 6 -11.00 -2.01 22.08
N LEU A 7 -10.95 -3.31 22.39
CA LEU A 7 -11.05 -4.36 21.39
C LEU A 7 -12.47 -4.48 20.79
N ASP A 8 -13.50 -4.07 21.51
CA ASP A 8 -14.89 -4.16 21.01
C ASP A 8 -15.24 -3.14 19.94
N LYS A 9 -14.63 -1.94 19.97
CA LYS A 9 -14.89 -0.86 19.00
C LYS A 9 -13.85 -0.78 17.87
N ALA A 10 -12.66 -1.27 18.11
CA ALA A 10 -11.55 -1.13 17.17
C ALA A 10 -11.77 -1.84 15.82
N PRO A 11 -12.40 -3.03 15.72
CA PRO A 11 -12.72 -3.65 14.45
C PRO A 11 -13.65 -2.80 13.57
N GLN A 12 -14.65 -2.12 14.15
CA GLN A 12 -15.55 -1.22 13.44
C GLN A 12 -14.78 0.01 12.91
N LEU A 13 -13.89 0.57 13.73
CA LEU A 13 -13.05 1.70 13.33
C LEU A 13 -12.05 1.29 12.23
N LEU A 14 -11.45 0.10 12.35
CA LEU A 14 -10.56 -0.44 11.32
C LEU A 14 -11.30 -0.65 9.99
N ALA A 15 -12.47 -1.29 10.03
CA ALA A 15 -13.29 -1.53 8.84
C ALA A 15 -13.71 -0.21 8.17
N ARG A 16 -14.07 0.80 8.94
CA ARG A 16 -14.39 2.13 8.43
C ARG A 16 -13.19 2.79 7.77
N ALA A 17 -12.03 2.78 8.44
CA ALA A 17 -10.81 3.36 7.88
C ALA A 17 -10.38 2.63 6.61
N ALA A 18 -10.45 1.30 6.60
CA ALA A 18 -10.11 0.47 5.45
C ALA A 18 -11.08 0.66 4.29
N GLY A 19 -12.40 0.72 4.56
CA GLY A 19 -13.42 1.01 3.55
C GLY A 19 -13.22 2.36 2.89
N ALA A 20 -12.92 3.40 3.67
CA ALA A 20 -12.66 4.74 3.14
C ALA A 20 -11.33 4.81 2.34
N ALA A 21 -10.26 4.19 2.84
CA ALA A 21 -8.97 4.13 2.13
C ALA A 21 -9.02 3.26 0.86
N GLY A 22 -9.89 2.24 0.84
CA GLY A 22 -10.12 1.33 -0.28
C GLY A 22 -11.33 1.67 -1.14
N ALA A 23 -11.92 2.88 -1.00
CA ALA A 23 -13.17 3.25 -1.65
C ALA A 23 -13.08 3.29 -3.19
N GLY A 24 -11.92 3.62 -3.74
CA GLY A 24 -11.71 3.70 -5.17
C GLY A 24 -10.37 3.14 -5.63
N PRO A 25 -10.31 2.67 -6.88
CA PRO A 25 -9.07 2.15 -7.46
C PRO A 25 -8.03 3.25 -7.78
N ASP A 26 -8.38 4.51 -7.60
CA ASP A 26 -7.43 5.63 -7.59
C ASP A 26 -6.61 5.69 -6.29
N LEU A 27 -7.09 5.09 -5.21
CA LEU A 27 -6.39 5.03 -3.93
C LEU A 27 -5.70 3.68 -3.70
N THR A 28 -6.34 2.57 -4.09
CA THR A 28 -5.76 1.22 -3.90
C THR A 28 -6.21 0.28 -5.00
N GLN A 29 -5.32 -0.59 -5.48
CA GLN A 29 -5.56 -1.56 -6.53
C GLN A 29 -5.30 -2.97 -6.00
N GLY A 30 -6.08 -3.93 -6.45
CA GLY A 30 -5.92 -5.34 -6.05
C GLY A 30 -5.93 -5.54 -4.54
N GLY A 31 -4.93 -6.21 -4.02
CA GLY A 31 -4.69 -6.40 -2.59
C GLY A 31 -3.81 -5.32 -1.93
N GLY A 32 -3.45 -4.26 -2.68
CA GLY A 32 -2.57 -3.18 -2.23
C GLY A 32 -3.15 -2.32 -1.11
N GLY A 33 -2.27 -1.55 -0.50
CA GLY A 33 -2.60 -0.70 0.63
C GLY A 33 -2.84 -1.45 1.95
N ASN A 34 -2.82 -0.72 3.05
CA ASN A 34 -2.95 -1.27 4.38
C ASN A 34 -3.51 -0.26 5.38
N VAL A 35 -4.18 -0.76 6.41
CA VAL A 35 -4.65 0.06 7.54
C VAL A 35 -4.39 -0.67 8.83
N SER A 36 -3.99 0.07 9.87
CA SER A 36 -3.83 -0.47 11.21
C SER A 36 -4.29 0.49 12.29
N ILE A 37 -4.68 -0.07 13.45
CA ILE A 37 -5.06 0.67 14.66
C ILE A 37 -4.35 0.02 15.85
N LYS A 38 -3.57 0.79 16.60
CA LYS A 38 -2.94 0.35 17.84
C LYS A 38 -3.92 0.41 19.00
N LEU A 39 -3.85 -0.61 19.86
CA LEU A 39 -4.62 -0.77 21.06
C LEU A 39 -3.64 -0.84 22.24
N GLY A 40 -3.53 0.26 22.96
CA GLY A 40 -2.52 0.41 24.01
C GLY A 40 -1.08 0.26 23.50
N ALA A 41 -0.19 -0.22 24.37
CA ALA A 41 1.25 -0.21 24.12
C ALA A 41 1.77 -1.42 23.29
N GLU A 42 0.99 -2.50 23.20
CA GLU A 42 1.50 -3.78 22.70
C GLU A 42 0.67 -4.39 21.55
N ARG A 43 -0.62 -4.03 21.41
CA ARG A 43 -1.54 -4.67 20.47
C ARG A 43 -1.88 -3.76 19.29
N MET A 44 -2.02 -4.33 18.11
CA MET A 44 -2.40 -3.62 16.89
C MET A 44 -3.29 -4.51 16.02
N LEU A 45 -4.43 -3.99 15.60
CA LEU A 45 -5.18 -4.53 14.47
C LEU A 45 -4.54 -4.05 13.19
N VAL A 46 -4.34 -4.96 12.24
CA VAL A 46 -3.76 -4.65 10.92
C VAL A 46 -4.43 -5.49 9.84
N LYS A 47 -4.64 -4.93 8.67
CA LYS A 47 -5.23 -5.64 7.53
C LYS A 47 -4.49 -6.95 7.26
N ALA A 48 -5.25 -8.01 6.99
CA ALA A 48 -4.70 -9.31 6.61
C ALA A 48 -4.07 -9.27 5.21
N SER A 49 -3.02 -10.09 5.03
CA SER A 49 -2.40 -10.30 3.72
C SER A 49 -3.42 -10.84 2.73
N GLY A 50 -3.41 -10.32 1.51
CA GLY A 50 -4.30 -10.75 0.43
C GLY A 50 -5.74 -10.22 0.53
N ALA A 51 -6.21 -9.68 1.65
CA ALA A 51 -7.49 -9.00 1.72
C ALA A 51 -7.43 -7.66 0.97
N ARG A 52 -8.50 -7.29 0.28
CA ARG A 52 -8.67 -5.93 -0.24
C ARG A 52 -9.08 -5.01 0.91
N LEU A 53 -8.65 -3.74 0.89
CA LEU A 53 -9.05 -2.80 1.94
C LEU A 53 -10.56 -2.66 2.06
N ARG A 54 -11.28 -2.57 0.96
CA ARG A 54 -12.75 -2.46 0.93
C ARG A 54 -13.50 -3.68 1.48
N ASP A 55 -12.83 -4.84 1.57
CA ASP A 55 -13.43 -6.10 2.05
C ASP A 55 -13.16 -6.33 3.55
N VAL A 56 -12.43 -5.43 4.22
CA VAL A 56 -12.24 -5.49 5.67
C VAL A 56 -13.55 -5.15 6.37
N THR A 57 -14.01 -6.06 7.24
CA THR A 57 -15.24 -5.91 8.02
C THR A 57 -14.93 -6.02 9.51
N PRO A 58 -15.86 -5.67 10.41
CA PRO A 58 -15.67 -5.95 11.84
C PRO A 58 -15.51 -7.42 12.17
N ALA A 59 -15.95 -8.32 11.27
CA ALA A 59 -15.89 -9.79 11.46
C ALA A 59 -14.67 -10.45 10.78
N GLY A 60 -13.84 -9.70 10.03
CA GLY A 60 -12.70 -10.32 9.35
C GLY A 60 -11.92 -9.41 8.41
N GLY A 61 -10.90 -9.99 7.77
CA GLY A 61 -9.98 -9.27 6.86
C GLY A 61 -8.82 -8.59 7.58
N TYR A 62 -8.59 -8.89 8.86
CA TYR A 62 -7.51 -8.33 9.67
C TYR A 62 -6.92 -9.38 10.64
N ALA A 63 -5.76 -9.07 11.19
CA ALA A 63 -5.12 -9.80 12.27
C ALA A 63 -4.90 -8.88 13.48
N LEU A 64 -4.93 -9.44 14.69
CA LEU A 64 -4.43 -8.79 15.90
C LEU A 64 -3.01 -9.27 16.13
N VAL A 65 -2.05 -8.35 16.30
CA VAL A 65 -0.63 -8.68 16.49
C VAL A 65 -0.05 -8.00 17.74
N ASN A 66 0.98 -8.59 18.31
CA ASN A 66 1.82 -7.90 19.30
C ASN A 66 2.82 -7.01 18.57
N TYR A 67 2.45 -5.73 18.35
CA TYR A 67 3.33 -4.79 17.65
C TYR A 67 4.52 -4.31 18.50
N GLY A 68 4.43 -4.40 19.82
CA GLY A 68 5.55 -4.07 20.70
C GLY A 68 6.74 -4.99 20.45
N ASN A 69 6.51 -6.32 20.31
CA ASN A 69 7.53 -7.28 19.92
C ASN A 69 8.11 -6.96 18.52
N ILE A 70 7.24 -6.58 17.55
CA ILE A 70 7.67 -6.23 16.20
C ILE A 70 8.58 -5.00 16.22
N ARG A 71 8.23 -3.96 17.00
CA ARG A 71 9.09 -2.78 17.20
C ARG A 71 10.44 -3.13 17.80
N ARG A 72 10.46 -3.98 18.84
CA ARG A 72 11.70 -4.45 19.47
C ARG A 72 12.59 -5.21 18.47
N ARG A 73 12.00 -6.06 17.62
CA ARG A 73 12.72 -6.77 16.56
C ARG A 73 13.34 -5.81 15.55
N ILE A 74 12.59 -4.79 15.12
CA ILE A 74 13.10 -3.79 14.16
C ILE A 74 14.25 -2.99 14.77
N ALA A 75 14.18 -2.62 16.05
CA ALA A 75 15.20 -1.84 16.75
C ALA A 75 16.57 -2.55 16.86
N VAL A 76 16.57 -3.89 16.92
CA VAL A 76 17.81 -4.70 16.93
C VAL A 76 18.23 -5.20 15.56
N GLY A 77 17.50 -4.82 14.52
CA GLY A 77 17.66 -5.27 13.13
C GLY A 77 16.60 -6.29 12.73
N PRO A 78 15.80 -6.02 11.68
CA PRO A 78 14.69 -6.88 11.31
C PRO A 78 15.13 -8.27 10.79
N GLY A 79 16.36 -8.41 10.31
CA GLY A 79 16.86 -9.65 9.71
C GLY A 79 16.48 -9.78 8.24
N GLY A 80 16.60 -11.00 7.71
CA GLY A 80 16.20 -11.35 6.35
C GLY A 80 14.68 -11.35 6.17
N GLU A 81 14.23 -11.30 4.93
CA GLU A 81 12.81 -11.17 4.57
C GLU A 81 11.95 -12.33 5.08
N ASN A 82 12.39 -13.56 4.82
CA ASN A 82 11.66 -14.76 5.27
C ASN A 82 11.58 -14.81 6.79
N GLU A 83 12.72 -14.58 7.45
CA GLU A 83 12.83 -14.55 8.91
C GLU A 83 11.90 -13.50 9.52
N PHE A 84 11.89 -12.29 8.96
CA PHE A 84 11.05 -11.20 9.44
C PHE A 84 9.56 -11.48 9.21
N SER A 85 9.20 -12.04 8.06
CA SER A 85 7.84 -12.45 7.76
C SER A 85 7.32 -13.53 8.70
N GLU A 86 8.13 -14.55 8.97
CA GLU A 86 7.82 -15.61 9.93
C GLU A 86 7.70 -15.05 11.36
N PHE A 87 8.61 -14.16 11.74
CA PHE A 87 8.54 -13.48 13.03
C PHE A 87 7.24 -12.69 13.20
N ILE A 88 6.82 -11.90 12.20
CA ILE A 88 5.56 -11.15 12.24
C ILE A 88 4.37 -12.11 12.39
N CYS A 89 4.33 -13.20 11.64
CA CYS A 89 3.28 -14.22 11.75
C CYS A 89 3.22 -14.84 13.14
N ALA A 90 4.35 -15.05 13.79
CA ALA A 90 4.42 -15.56 15.16
C ALA A 90 3.91 -14.55 16.22
N GLN A 91 3.73 -13.27 15.86
CA GLN A 91 3.17 -12.26 16.76
C GLN A 91 1.65 -12.15 16.69
N VAL A 92 0.98 -13.00 15.91
CA VAL A 92 -0.50 -13.02 15.83
C VAL A 92 -1.09 -13.47 17.16
N LEU A 93 -2.03 -12.68 17.66
CA LEU A 93 -2.76 -12.94 18.88
C LEU A 93 -4.17 -13.47 18.57
N PRO A 94 -4.70 -14.39 19.37
CA PRO A 94 -6.05 -14.92 19.17
C PRO A 94 -7.11 -13.85 19.46
N VAL A 95 -8.12 -13.75 18.60
CA VAL A 95 -9.33 -12.95 18.80
C VAL A 95 -10.53 -13.89 18.82
N LYS A 96 -11.38 -13.78 19.83
CA LYS A 96 -12.58 -14.63 19.94
C LYS A 96 -13.50 -14.41 18.74
N GLY A 97 -13.86 -15.48 18.05
CA GLY A 97 -14.76 -15.43 16.88
C GLY A 97 -14.09 -15.03 15.57
N LEU A 98 -12.78 -14.73 15.57
CA LEU A 98 -12.02 -14.43 14.35
C LEU A 98 -11.12 -15.62 13.99
N ALA A 99 -11.21 -16.09 12.76
CA ALA A 99 -10.24 -17.07 12.24
C ALA A 99 -8.84 -16.42 12.15
N PRO A 100 -7.76 -17.15 12.50
CA PRO A 100 -6.41 -16.65 12.36
C PRO A 100 -6.14 -16.22 10.92
N SER A 101 -5.61 -15.01 10.76
CA SER A 101 -5.26 -14.43 9.46
C SER A 101 -3.80 -14.03 9.44
N ARG A 102 -3.14 -14.24 8.31
CA ARG A 102 -1.76 -13.78 8.11
C ARG A 102 -1.73 -12.26 8.03
N PRO A 103 -0.93 -11.57 8.86
CA PRO A 103 -0.78 -10.12 8.77
C PRO A 103 -0.07 -9.73 7.45
N SER A 104 -0.28 -8.50 7.02
CA SER A 104 0.43 -7.93 5.86
C SER A 104 1.94 -7.93 6.09
N ILE A 105 2.72 -8.08 5.02
CA ILE A 105 4.18 -7.91 5.04
C ILE A 105 4.61 -6.51 5.52
N GLU A 106 3.72 -5.54 5.40
CA GLU A 106 3.93 -4.14 5.78
C GLU A 106 3.64 -3.86 7.26
N THR A 107 3.18 -4.86 8.00
CA THR A 107 2.90 -4.74 9.45
C THR A 107 4.08 -4.12 10.23
N GLY A 108 5.31 -4.36 9.75
CA GLY A 108 6.51 -3.83 10.39
C GLY A 108 6.54 -2.31 10.43
N PHE A 109 6.37 -1.61 9.32
CA PHE A 109 6.39 -0.14 9.36
C PHE A 109 5.14 0.44 10.05
N HIS A 110 3.99 -0.24 9.99
CA HIS A 110 2.82 0.14 10.77
C HIS A 110 3.11 0.13 12.28
N ALA A 111 3.90 -0.84 12.74
CA ALA A 111 4.31 -0.91 14.15
C ALA A 111 5.13 0.31 14.60
N LEU A 112 5.89 0.93 13.69
CA LEU A 112 6.77 2.08 14.00
C LEU A 112 6.02 3.40 14.16
N LEU A 113 4.92 3.60 13.41
CA LEU A 113 4.24 4.88 13.27
C LEU A 113 3.23 5.13 14.41
N ASN A 114 2.47 6.23 14.35
CA ASN A 114 1.47 6.61 15.34
C ASN A 114 0.29 5.62 15.40
N THR A 115 -0.72 5.89 16.21
CA THR A 115 -1.83 4.99 16.59
C THR A 115 -2.59 4.44 15.38
N VAL A 116 -2.97 5.29 14.45
CA VAL A 116 -3.69 4.92 13.22
C VAL A 116 -2.78 5.17 12.04
N VAL A 117 -2.60 4.15 11.21
CA VAL A 117 -1.81 4.24 9.98
C VAL A 117 -2.69 3.85 8.80
N ILE A 118 -2.73 4.69 7.77
CA ILE A 118 -3.36 4.42 6.48
C ILE A 118 -2.26 4.45 5.43
N HIS A 119 -2.10 3.33 4.74
CA HIS A 119 -1.22 3.21 3.58
C HIS A 119 -2.04 2.94 2.33
N THR A 120 -1.82 3.72 1.29
CA THR A 120 -2.51 3.62 0.00
C THR A 120 -1.51 3.60 -1.15
N HIS A 121 -1.87 2.93 -2.24
CA HIS A 121 -1.15 2.98 -3.51
C HIS A 121 -1.72 4.09 -4.42
N SER A 122 -2.05 5.23 -3.81
CA SER A 122 -2.70 6.35 -4.48
C SER A 122 -1.99 6.75 -5.77
N VAL A 123 -2.73 6.81 -6.86
CA VAL A 123 -2.20 7.26 -8.16
C VAL A 123 -1.70 8.70 -8.09
N TYR A 124 -2.31 9.55 -7.27
CA TYR A 124 -1.92 10.94 -7.11
C TYR A 124 -0.56 11.07 -6.42
N ALA A 125 -0.38 10.38 -5.28
CA ALA A 125 0.91 10.34 -4.61
C ALA A 125 1.99 9.67 -5.49
N ASN A 126 1.60 8.67 -6.27
CA ASN A 126 2.50 7.92 -7.13
C ASN A 126 2.99 8.72 -8.34
N ILE A 127 2.30 9.77 -8.77
CA ILE A 127 2.85 10.72 -9.75
C ILE A 127 4.13 11.38 -9.20
N LEU A 128 4.15 11.76 -7.91
CA LEU A 128 5.36 12.28 -7.26
C LEU A 128 6.39 11.17 -6.96
N ASN A 129 5.93 9.99 -6.55
CA ASN A 129 6.81 8.88 -6.14
C ASN A 129 7.50 8.17 -7.30
N MET A 130 6.93 8.24 -8.51
CA MET A 130 7.37 7.51 -9.70
C MET A 130 8.00 8.41 -10.76
N SER A 131 8.38 9.62 -10.39
CA SER A 131 9.07 10.56 -11.27
C SER A 131 10.36 11.10 -10.65
N VAL A 132 11.29 11.48 -11.51
CA VAL A 132 12.58 12.05 -11.10
C VAL A 132 12.37 13.39 -10.39
N GLU A 133 11.48 14.23 -10.94
CA GLU A 133 11.17 15.58 -10.46
C GLU A 133 10.26 15.56 -9.21
N GLY A 134 9.51 14.49 -9.04
CA GLY A 134 8.40 14.43 -8.09
C GLY A 134 8.81 14.59 -6.62
N HIS A 135 9.94 14.04 -6.21
CA HIS A 135 10.38 14.19 -4.82
C HIS A 135 10.79 15.64 -4.46
N ALA A 136 11.37 16.39 -5.39
CA ALA A 136 11.69 17.81 -5.16
C ALA A 136 10.41 18.62 -5.02
N LEU A 137 9.50 18.47 -5.99
CA LEU A 137 8.19 19.13 -5.97
C LEU A 137 7.36 18.72 -4.74
N GLY A 138 7.39 17.44 -4.36
CA GLY A 138 6.68 16.94 -3.20
C GLY A 138 7.15 17.59 -1.89
N ARG A 139 8.46 17.85 -1.73
CA ARG A 139 8.98 18.57 -0.57
C ARG A 139 8.51 20.03 -0.52
N GLU A 140 8.35 20.67 -1.66
CA GLU A 140 7.77 22.01 -1.74
C GLU A 140 6.28 22.01 -1.37
N MET A 141 5.52 21.03 -1.89
CA MET A 141 4.08 20.92 -1.61
C MET A 141 3.77 20.48 -0.18
N PHE A 142 4.64 19.68 0.45
CA PHE A 142 4.44 19.08 1.77
C PHE A 142 5.67 19.26 2.65
N PRO A 143 5.95 20.49 3.13
CA PRO A 143 7.02 20.72 4.10
C PRO A 143 6.80 19.87 5.35
N GLY A 144 7.80 19.07 5.72
CA GLY A 144 7.71 18.16 6.87
C GLY A 144 7.19 16.74 6.56
N ALA A 145 6.85 16.44 5.31
CA ALA A 145 6.66 15.05 4.86
C ALA A 145 8.02 14.36 4.65
N GLU A 146 8.04 13.06 4.89
CA GLU A 146 9.20 12.21 4.67
C GLU A 146 9.14 11.57 3.27
N PHE A 147 10.25 11.63 2.54
CA PHE A 147 10.42 11.00 1.24
C PHE A 147 11.39 9.83 1.37
N VAL A 148 10.86 8.62 1.27
CA VAL A 148 11.61 7.37 1.43
C VAL A 148 12.00 6.86 0.06
N PRO A 149 13.31 6.69 -0.25
CA PRO A 149 13.75 6.04 -1.48
C PRO A 149 13.14 4.65 -1.60
N TYR A 150 13.02 4.14 -2.82
CA TYR A 150 12.47 2.81 -3.02
C TYR A 150 13.21 1.76 -2.18
N LYS A 151 12.43 0.99 -1.48
CA LYS A 151 12.83 -0.20 -0.74
C LYS A 151 11.77 -1.27 -0.94
N SER A 152 12.19 -2.52 -1.07
CA SER A 152 11.27 -3.65 -1.12
C SER A 152 10.36 -3.65 0.12
N PRO A 153 9.05 -3.93 -0.05
CA PRO A 153 8.14 -4.08 1.09
C PRO A 153 8.65 -5.11 2.09
N GLY A 154 8.54 -4.83 3.38
CA GLY A 154 9.06 -5.71 4.43
C GLY A 154 10.24 -5.09 5.21
N PRO A 155 11.28 -5.88 5.56
CA PRO A 155 12.33 -5.43 6.46
C PRO A 155 13.13 -4.24 5.95
N GLN A 156 13.40 -4.16 4.65
CA GLN A 156 14.15 -3.04 4.07
C GLN A 156 13.39 -1.71 4.20
N LEU A 157 12.08 -1.72 3.91
CA LEU A 157 11.23 -0.54 4.06
C LEU A 157 11.11 -0.15 5.54
N CYS A 158 10.95 -1.13 6.44
CA CYS A 158 10.92 -0.87 7.89
C CYS A 158 12.19 -0.18 8.38
N SER A 159 13.37 -0.66 7.97
CA SER A 159 14.64 -0.04 8.33
C SER A 159 14.76 1.38 7.78
N ALA A 160 14.35 1.61 6.54
CA ALA A 160 14.41 2.94 5.93
C ALA A 160 13.45 3.96 6.58
N MET A 161 12.38 3.48 7.22
CA MET A 161 11.41 4.32 7.91
C MET A 161 11.70 4.50 9.39
N SER A 162 12.49 3.61 10.02
CA SER A 162 12.68 3.58 11.48
C SER A 162 13.23 4.91 12.04
N ASP A 163 14.23 5.49 11.38
CA ASP A 163 14.87 6.74 11.83
C ASP A 163 13.98 7.98 11.61
N LYS A 164 12.97 7.86 10.79
CA LYS A 164 12.02 8.92 10.41
C LYS A 164 10.70 8.83 11.17
N ALA A 165 10.40 7.65 11.71
CA ALA A 165 9.16 7.38 12.41
C ALA A 165 9.10 8.13 13.75
N ARG A 166 7.97 8.76 14.03
CA ARG A 166 7.68 9.43 15.31
C ARG A 166 6.49 8.76 15.98
N ALA A 167 6.57 8.60 17.28
CA ALA A 167 5.51 7.99 18.07
C ALA A 167 4.27 8.90 18.23
N SER A 168 4.39 10.19 17.97
CA SER A 168 3.33 11.18 18.14
C SER A 168 3.30 12.20 17.00
N GLY A 169 2.18 12.90 16.86
CA GLY A 169 1.93 13.87 15.81
C GLY A 169 1.55 13.24 14.47
N PRO A 170 0.95 14.02 13.56
CA PRO A 170 0.65 13.58 12.20
C PRO A 170 1.94 13.37 11.41
N GLN A 171 1.98 12.32 10.59
CA GLN A 171 3.10 12.05 9.71
C GLN A 171 2.63 11.70 8.31
N ILE A 172 3.42 12.11 7.32
CA ILE A 172 3.20 11.81 5.90
C ILE A 172 4.50 11.21 5.35
N PHE A 173 4.40 10.04 4.74
CA PHE A 173 5.50 9.36 4.07
C PHE A 173 5.16 9.14 2.61
N PHE A 174 5.96 9.69 1.72
CA PHE A 174 5.97 9.37 0.31
C PHE A 174 6.97 8.23 0.09
N LEU A 175 6.48 7.09 -0.37
CA LEU A 175 7.28 5.88 -0.60
C LEU A 175 7.54 5.76 -2.10
N ALA A 176 8.79 5.99 -2.53
CA ALA A 176 9.16 5.97 -3.94
C ALA A 176 8.72 4.66 -4.62
N ASN A 177 8.10 4.75 -5.81
CA ASN A 177 7.59 3.63 -6.58
C ASN A 177 6.61 2.70 -5.84
N HIS A 178 5.95 3.19 -4.79
CA HIS A 178 5.10 2.34 -3.94
C HIS A 178 3.78 3.03 -3.58
N GLY A 179 3.82 4.08 -2.78
CA GLY A 179 2.58 4.70 -2.32
C GLY A 179 2.75 5.80 -1.29
N LEU A 180 1.66 6.06 -0.58
CA LEU A 180 1.53 7.04 0.49
C LEU A 180 1.24 6.32 1.80
N ALA A 181 1.95 6.65 2.87
CA ALA A 181 1.55 6.27 4.22
C ALA A 181 1.32 7.53 5.05
N VAL A 182 0.18 7.58 5.75
CA VAL A 182 -0.11 8.64 6.71
C VAL A 182 -0.37 8.05 8.08
N ALA A 183 0.04 8.75 9.13
CA ALA A 183 -0.17 8.33 10.51
C ALA A 183 -0.76 9.46 11.35
N HIS A 184 -1.70 9.13 12.22
CA HIS A 184 -2.39 10.05 13.11
C HIS A 184 -2.81 9.37 14.41
N SER A 185 -3.16 10.13 15.45
CA SER A 185 -3.64 9.58 16.73
C SER A 185 -5.05 8.99 16.68
N GLY A 186 -5.87 9.41 15.71
CA GLY A 186 -7.25 8.96 15.54
C GLY A 186 -7.62 8.70 14.08
N VAL A 187 -8.67 7.92 13.87
CA VAL A 187 -9.15 7.48 12.54
C VAL A 187 -9.56 8.66 11.67
N GLU A 188 -10.35 9.60 12.21
CA GLU A 188 -10.80 10.77 11.46
C GLU A 188 -9.62 11.60 10.96
N GLY A 189 -8.66 11.92 11.84
CA GLY A 189 -7.49 12.69 11.46
C GLY A 189 -6.61 11.97 10.44
N ALA A 190 -6.51 10.63 10.50
CA ALA A 190 -5.78 9.85 9.48
C ALA A 190 -6.50 9.88 8.11
N LEU A 191 -7.82 9.76 8.09
CA LEU A 191 -8.64 9.86 6.89
C LEU A 191 -8.56 11.26 6.26
N GLU A 192 -8.72 12.29 7.06
CA GLU A 192 -8.62 13.69 6.62
C GLU A 192 -7.20 13.99 6.07
N LEU A 193 -6.16 13.49 6.75
CA LEU A 193 -4.78 13.66 6.30
C LEU A 193 -4.54 12.98 4.95
N ASN A 194 -5.00 11.73 4.79
CA ASN A 194 -4.90 10.99 3.53
C ASN A 194 -5.65 11.72 2.39
N ALA A 195 -6.88 12.13 2.64
CA ALA A 195 -7.68 12.87 1.66
C ALA A 195 -7.05 14.22 1.31
N ARG A 196 -6.55 14.96 2.29
CA ARG A 196 -5.88 16.25 2.08
C ARG A 196 -4.65 16.10 1.19
N VAL A 197 -3.77 15.13 1.46
CA VAL A 197 -2.57 14.90 0.64
C VAL A 197 -2.97 14.64 -0.80
N ASN A 198 -3.87 13.68 -1.06
CA ASN A 198 -4.31 13.31 -2.39
C ASN A 198 -4.98 14.48 -3.14
N ASN A 199 -5.86 15.23 -2.48
CA ASN A 199 -6.53 16.38 -3.06
C ASN A 199 -5.56 17.54 -3.35
N THR A 200 -4.58 17.77 -2.49
CA THR A 200 -3.55 18.80 -2.72
C THR A 200 -2.75 18.50 -3.97
N ILE A 201 -2.30 17.25 -4.15
CA ILE A 201 -1.58 16.84 -5.36
C ILE A 201 -2.47 16.98 -6.58
N ARG A 202 -3.68 16.39 -6.55
CA ARG A 202 -4.61 16.40 -7.66
C ARG A 202 -4.92 17.82 -8.16
N ARG A 203 -5.19 18.75 -7.24
CA ARG A 203 -5.49 20.15 -7.57
C ARG A 203 -4.24 20.93 -7.96
N GLY A 204 -3.15 20.78 -7.20
CA GLY A 204 -1.90 21.51 -7.46
C GLY A 204 -1.26 21.18 -8.81
N LEU A 205 -1.42 19.94 -9.27
CA LEU A 205 -0.95 19.50 -10.58
C LEU A 205 -2.04 19.52 -11.68
N SER A 206 -3.24 20.00 -11.37
CA SER A 206 -4.37 20.04 -12.31
C SER A 206 -4.64 18.70 -12.99
N LEU A 207 -4.56 17.60 -12.20
CA LEU A 207 -4.67 16.25 -12.73
C LEU A 207 -6.09 15.97 -13.24
N PRO A 208 -6.24 15.21 -14.35
CA PRO A 208 -7.55 14.83 -14.87
C PRO A 208 -8.32 13.94 -13.90
N LEU A 209 -9.58 13.72 -14.18
CA LEU A 209 -10.37 12.72 -13.43
C LEU A 209 -9.82 11.33 -13.69
N TYR A 210 -9.75 10.53 -12.63
CA TYR A 210 -9.37 9.12 -12.75
C TYR A 210 -10.43 8.34 -13.54
N PRO A 211 -10.03 7.47 -14.49
CA PRO A 211 -10.98 6.70 -15.28
C PRO A 211 -11.83 5.75 -14.43
N GLU A 212 -13.09 5.57 -14.81
CA GLU A 212 -13.93 4.57 -14.18
C GLU A 212 -13.45 3.15 -14.53
N VAL A 213 -13.20 2.32 -13.52
CA VAL A 213 -12.80 0.92 -13.69
C VAL A 213 -14.03 0.03 -13.49
N LYS A 214 -14.56 -0.50 -14.59
CA LYS A 214 -15.69 -1.46 -14.54
C LYS A 214 -15.17 -2.89 -14.44
N PRO A 215 -15.82 -3.74 -13.63
CA PRO A 215 -15.51 -5.16 -13.62
C PRO A 215 -15.62 -5.76 -15.02
N SER A 216 -14.65 -6.57 -15.42
CA SER A 216 -14.60 -7.23 -16.72
C SER A 216 -13.99 -8.62 -16.56
N ALA A 217 -14.47 -9.61 -17.31
CA ALA A 217 -13.90 -10.96 -17.33
C ALA A 217 -12.55 -11.04 -18.07
N GLY A 218 -12.26 -10.04 -18.93
CA GLY A 218 -11.00 -9.84 -19.62
C GLY A 218 -10.45 -8.43 -19.38
N LEU A 219 -9.56 -7.97 -20.24
CA LEU A 219 -9.11 -6.59 -20.20
C LEU A 219 -10.28 -5.64 -20.52
N SER A 220 -10.35 -4.56 -19.75
CA SER A 220 -11.32 -3.49 -20.03
C SER A 220 -11.02 -2.83 -21.37
N THR A 221 -12.05 -2.25 -22.00
CA THR A 221 -11.88 -1.50 -23.26
C THR A 221 -10.85 -0.38 -23.11
N HIS A 222 -10.85 0.31 -21.95
CA HIS A 222 -9.87 1.36 -21.65
C HIS A 222 -8.44 0.80 -21.64
N ASN A 223 -8.21 -0.30 -20.90
CA ASN A 223 -6.88 -0.90 -20.79
C ASN A 223 -6.41 -1.51 -22.11
N THR A 224 -7.31 -2.09 -22.91
CA THR A 224 -6.99 -2.59 -24.26
C THR A 224 -6.52 -1.45 -25.16
N ALA A 225 -7.21 -0.31 -25.15
CA ALA A 225 -6.79 0.87 -25.94
C ALA A 225 -5.45 1.44 -25.47
N CYS A 226 -5.22 1.49 -24.15
CA CYS A 226 -3.95 1.94 -23.59
C CYS A 226 -2.79 0.98 -23.94
N LEU A 227 -3.02 -0.34 -23.85
CA LEU A 227 -2.02 -1.34 -24.27
C LEU A 227 -1.68 -1.24 -25.75
N ALA A 228 -2.65 -0.96 -26.63
CA ALA A 228 -2.39 -0.72 -28.03
C ALA A 228 -1.50 0.52 -28.27
N ARG A 229 -1.61 1.53 -27.40
CA ARG A 229 -0.82 2.78 -27.49
C ARG A 229 0.58 2.63 -26.91
N TYR A 230 0.73 2.00 -25.72
CA TYR A 230 2.01 1.86 -25.05
C TYR A 230 2.81 0.64 -25.51
N GLY A 231 2.15 -0.43 -25.88
CA GLY A 231 2.73 -1.72 -26.22
C GLY A 231 2.94 -2.64 -25.02
N SER A 232 2.59 -3.92 -25.16
CA SER A 232 2.76 -4.91 -24.08
C SER A 232 4.23 -5.07 -23.68
N GLY A 233 5.17 -5.03 -24.65
CA GLY A 233 6.60 -5.09 -24.36
C GLY A 233 7.07 -3.97 -23.43
N PHE A 234 6.63 -2.73 -23.71
CA PHE A 234 6.96 -1.60 -22.84
C PHE A 234 6.46 -1.82 -21.40
N ILE A 235 5.23 -2.30 -21.23
CA ILE A 235 4.64 -2.53 -19.90
C ILE A 235 5.37 -3.64 -19.13
N LEU A 236 5.84 -4.68 -19.83
CA LEU A 236 6.56 -5.81 -19.20
C LEU A 236 8.00 -5.47 -18.84
N GLU A 237 8.63 -4.56 -19.56
CA GLU A 237 10.04 -4.17 -19.37
C GLU A 237 10.20 -2.99 -18.41
N ASN A 238 9.21 -2.10 -18.33
CA ASN A 238 9.29 -0.84 -17.59
C ASN A 238 8.36 -0.85 -16.37
N ILE A 239 8.83 -1.43 -15.29
CA ILE A 239 8.05 -1.61 -14.05
C ILE A 239 8.12 -0.35 -13.19
N LEU A 240 6.97 0.25 -12.87
CA LEU A 240 6.84 1.42 -12.00
C LEU A 240 6.53 1.08 -10.54
N SER A 241 5.90 -0.08 -10.27
CA SER A 241 5.44 -0.40 -8.92
C SER A 241 5.46 -1.89 -8.60
N PRO A 242 5.45 -2.25 -7.30
CA PRO A 242 5.21 -3.61 -6.84
C PRO A 242 3.93 -4.25 -7.42
N ASP A 243 2.82 -3.50 -7.45
CA ASP A 243 1.56 -4.00 -7.98
C ASP A 243 1.66 -4.34 -9.47
N GLN A 244 2.31 -3.50 -10.27
CA GLN A 244 2.57 -3.82 -11.67
C GLN A 244 3.38 -5.11 -11.80
N ALA A 245 4.46 -5.25 -11.03
CA ALA A 245 5.29 -6.46 -11.04
C ALA A 245 4.50 -7.71 -10.67
N LEU A 246 3.55 -7.61 -9.72
CA LEU A 246 2.76 -8.75 -9.24
C LEU A 246 1.59 -9.11 -10.15
N TYR A 247 0.88 -8.13 -10.72
CA TYR A 247 -0.37 -8.35 -11.42
C TYR A 247 -0.27 -8.28 -12.95
N CYS A 248 0.74 -7.58 -13.51
CA CYS A 248 0.83 -7.32 -14.94
C CYS A 248 1.88 -8.20 -15.63
N GLY A 249 1.71 -9.52 -15.60
CA GLY A 249 2.53 -10.46 -16.36
C GLY A 249 1.99 -10.73 -17.78
N PRO A 250 2.71 -11.50 -18.62
CA PRO A 250 2.27 -11.82 -19.99
C PRO A 250 0.85 -12.40 -20.06
N GLU A 251 0.52 -13.37 -19.19
CA GLU A 251 -0.79 -13.99 -19.16
C GLU A 251 -1.90 -12.99 -18.79
N SER A 252 -1.61 -12.05 -17.89
CA SER A 252 -2.55 -11.02 -17.48
C SER A 252 -2.85 -10.04 -18.62
N LEU A 253 -1.83 -9.69 -19.42
CA LEU A 253 -1.98 -8.85 -20.60
C LEU A 253 -2.74 -9.57 -21.73
N ASP A 254 -2.77 -10.91 -21.73
CA ASP A 254 -3.60 -11.75 -22.59
C ASP A 254 -5.04 -11.97 -22.02
N GLY A 255 -5.41 -11.28 -20.96
CA GLY A 255 -6.74 -11.32 -20.36
C GLY A 255 -6.99 -12.52 -19.45
N LYS A 256 -5.94 -13.10 -18.83
CA LYS A 256 -6.05 -14.23 -17.90
C LYS A 256 -5.69 -13.83 -16.46
N GLY A 257 -6.21 -14.57 -15.50
CA GLY A 257 -5.93 -14.38 -14.07
C GLY A 257 -6.99 -13.55 -13.33
N GLU A 258 -6.59 -12.85 -12.28
CA GLU A 258 -7.49 -12.01 -11.46
C GLU A 258 -7.82 -10.69 -12.18
N MET A 259 -8.67 -10.74 -13.20
CA MET A 259 -8.89 -9.60 -14.10
C MET A 259 -9.39 -8.34 -13.42
N VAL A 260 -10.08 -8.45 -12.29
CA VAL A 260 -10.48 -7.25 -11.53
C VAL A 260 -9.24 -6.50 -11.00
N ALA A 261 -8.30 -7.21 -10.36
CA ALA A 261 -7.06 -6.60 -9.88
C ALA A 261 -6.16 -6.14 -11.04
N VAL A 262 -6.04 -6.93 -12.09
CA VAL A 262 -5.27 -6.60 -13.29
C VAL A 262 -5.79 -5.31 -13.92
N ASN A 263 -7.10 -5.17 -14.10
CA ASN A 263 -7.70 -3.96 -14.67
C ASN A 263 -7.49 -2.73 -13.76
N GLU A 264 -7.63 -2.88 -12.45
CA GLU A 264 -7.36 -1.78 -11.49
C GLU A 264 -5.90 -1.31 -11.60
N VAL A 265 -4.93 -2.25 -11.59
CA VAL A 265 -3.50 -1.94 -11.66
C VAL A 265 -3.11 -1.33 -13.01
N LEU A 266 -3.59 -1.89 -14.12
CA LEU A 266 -3.31 -1.34 -15.45
C LEU A 266 -3.90 0.06 -15.63
N THR A 267 -5.14 0.29 -15.17
CA THR A 267 -5.74 1.62 -15.24
C THR A 267 -4.95 2.64 -14.42
N ALA A 268 -4.49 2.26 -13.20
CA ALA A 268 -3.64 3.11 -12.38
C ALA A 268 -2.30 3.41 -13.06
N LEU A 269 -1.65 2.40 -13.63
CA LEU A 269 -0.40 2.53 -14.37
C LEU A 269 -0.53 3.49 -15.55
N PHE A 270 -1.54 3.30 -16.40
CA PHE A 270 -1.76 4.15 -17.57
C PHE A 270 -2.11 5.57 -17.18
N TYR A 271 -2.93 5.76 -16.14
CA TYR A 271 -3.24 7.08 -15.61
C TYR A 271 -1.96 7.81 -15.14
N ILE A 272 -1.10 7.12 -14.39
CA ILE A 272 0.17 7.68 -13.93
C ILE A 272 1.06 8.04 -15.12
N LEU A 273 1.26 7.14 -16.08
CA LEU A 273 2.08 7.38 -17.27
C LEU A 273 1.57 8.57 -18.11
N ASP A 274 0.25 8.65 -18.31
CA ASP A 274 -0.38 9.76 -19.04
C ASP A 274 -0.18 11.09 -18.31
N CYS A 275 -0.35 11.10 -16.98
CA CYS A 275 -0.11 12.30 -16.17
C CYS A 275 1.37 12.73 -16.18
N LEU A 276 2.31 11.78 -16.03
CA LEU A 276 3.74 12.08 -16.11
C LEU A 276 4.12 12.69 -17.46
N ASN A 277 3.60 12.12 -18.54
CA ASN A 277 3.82 12.64 -19.89
C ASN A 277 3.25 14.06 -20.07
N ALA A 278 2.01 14.31 -19.61
CA ALA A 278 1.37 15.61 -19.68
C ALA A 278 2.12 16.69 -18.87
N LEU A 279 2.66 16.31 -17.70
CA LEU A 279 3.47 17.16 -16.82
C LEU A 279 4.92 17.32 -17.32
N LYS A 280 5.34 16.55 -18.31
CA LYS A 280 6.73 16.44 -18.79
C LYS A 280 7.68 15.96 -17.67
N PHE A 281 7.19 15.10 -16.79
CA PHE A 281 7.98 14.45 -15.76
C PHE A 281 8.63 13.18 -16.32
N THR A 282 9.84 12.90 -15.87
CA THR A 282 10.60 11.70 -16.26
C THR A 282 10.18 10.51 -15.39
N PRO A 283 9.58 9.44 -15.94
CA PRO A 283 9.26 8.25 -15.17
C PRO A 283 10.51 7.61 -14.54
N ARG A 284 10.44 7.23 -13.28
CA ARG A 284 11.46 6.45 -12.58
C ARG A 284 11.02 4.99 -12.51
N PHE A 285 11.53 4.15 -13.37
CA PHE A 285 11.26 2.71 -13.34
C PHE A 285 12.12 2.00 -12.30
N LEU A 286 11.62 0.87 -11.79
CA LEU A 286 12.37 -0.04 -10.95
C LEU A 286 13.49 -0.71 -11.75
N THR A 287 14.63 -0.90 -11.12
CA THR A 287 15.76 -1.63 -11.69
C THR A 287 15.47 -3.15 -11.73
N ARG A 288 16.20 -3.91 -12.54
CA ARG A 288 16.08 -5.37 -12.58
C ARG A 288 16.26 -6.03 -11.21
N SER A 289 17.21 -5.53 -10.40
CA SER A 289 17.44 -6.04 -9.04
C SER A 289 16.26 -5.73 -8.09
N GLU A 290 15.61 -4.59 -8.24
CA GLU A 290 14.42 -4.22 -7.48
C GLU A 290 13.20 -5.07 -7.90
N VAL A 291 13.06 -5.40 -9.18
CA VAL A 291 11.98 -6.24 -9.71
C VAL A 291 12.15 -7.71 -9.35
N SER A 292 13.39 -8.25 -9.37
CA SER A 292 13.66 -9.67 -9.07
C SER A 292 13.19 -10.11 -7.68
N TYR A 293 13.04 -9.17 -6.74
CA TYR A 293 12.41 -9.41 -5.45
C TYR A 293 11.00 -10.02 -5.59
N PHE A 294 10.21 -9.58 -6.57
CA PHE A 294 8.84 -10.04 -6.76
C PHE A 294 8.74 -11.41 -7.43
N ASP A 295 9.78 -11.86 -8.10
CA ASP A 295 9.82 -13.21 -8.68
C ASP A 295 9.82 -14.28 -7.58
N THR A 296 10.46 -13.99 -6.44
CA THR A 296 10.42 -14.86 -5.26
C THR A 296 9.05 -14.89 -4.61
N MET A 297 8.30 -13.79 -4.66
CA MET A 297 6.93 -13.71 -4.18
C MET A 297 5.93 -14.48 -5.05
N LYS A 298 6.11 -14.47 -6.38
CA LYS A 298 5.26 -15.20 -7.32
C LYS A 298 5.44 -16.71 -7.22
N SER A 299 6.69 -17.16 -6.95
CA SER A 299 7.08 -18.58 -7.06
C SER A 299 6.63 -19.48 -5.91
N GLY A 300 5.85 -19.02 -4.92
CA GLY A 300 5.34 -20.01 -4.01
C GLY A 300 4.84 -19.61 -2.63
N ARG A 301 4.94 -18.37 -2.16
CA ARG A 301 4.49 -18.04 -0.79
C ARG A 301 3.35 -17.02 -0.72
N TYR A 302 3.08 -16.34 -1.80
CA TYR A 302 2.01 -15.34 -1.90
C TYR A 302 0.94 -15.71 -2.93
N SER A 303 1.10 -16.83 -3.66
CA SER A 303 0.02 -17.38 -4.46
C SER A 303 -1.13 -17.75 -3.52
N ARG A 304 -2.24 -17.10 -3.70
CA ARG A 304 -3.46 -17.32 -2.96
C ARG A 304 -3.94 -18.76 -3.18
N LYS A 305 -4.04 -19.50 -2.09
CA LYS A 305 -5.03 -20.58 -1.99
C LYS A 305 -6.17 -20.10 -1.12
#